data_ce2702cb3530a00b338043f3132b3bd3
#
_entry.id   ce2702cb3530a00b338043f3132b3bd3
#
_cell.length_a   1.000
_cell.length_b   1.000
_cell.length_c   1.000
_cell.angle_alpha   90.00
_cell.angle_beta   90.00
_cell.angle_gamma   90.00
#
_symmetry.space_group_name_H-M   'P 1'
#
loop_
_entity.id
_entity.type
_entity.pdbx_description
1 polymer ?
#
loop_
_entity_poly.entity_id
_entity_poly.type
_entity_poly.pdbx_seq_one_letter_code
_entity_poly.pdbx_strand_id
1 'polypeptide(L)'
;SSDVCSSDLNNSTKLAFALLYIGFSTKAFIVPFHPLAADAHGAAPASISVLISGVLTKSGIYGIIRLTYFLFQTMGLGSFQFLLVFVGSVSMFVCVTMALAQHDFKRLLAYHSISQIGYVLTAVGLCTGLGFSAGLYHAMNHTLFKGLLFLAAGAVLYQTGTTDLDELGGLSKKMPWTTGLFLVGAFSISGLPPFNGFASKWMIYQATYEKAAETGNIGFLLVTVIALVTSVLTLASFVKVSQSVFFGRLPAKFENVTEVRPGMIIAMCIFAVLCVATGLFPSFVTRFVTEPAARAAFSVVQYIDAMMGTGYAATVMGEDLPIVATVSFTQVGYWSPVSWLLVLCITLLAVTIVAVSARYDCVSQSRGEAVEAKYDLFFGGEESVYSQVGGGDLFWGFKHNWRHYFDFMHRLHSGVVNDYALWAAVALSLAIVFIQIVL
;
A
#
# COMPACT_ATOMS: atom_id res chain seq x y z
N SER A 1 -9.96 -36.83 25.70
CA SER A 1 -8.54 -36.59 25.37
C SER A 1 -8.39 -35.58 24.25
N SER A 2 -8.71 -34.32 24.58
CA SER A 2 -8.58 -33.16 23.66
C SER A 2 -7.20 -32.53 23.66
N ASP A 3 -6.22 -33.17 24.29
CA ASP A 3 -4.91 -32.55 24.58
C ASP A 3 -3.76 -33.03 23.67
N VAL A 4 -4.03 -33.82 22.64
CA VAL A 4 -2.98 -34.43 21.82
C VAL A 4 -2.54 -33.57 20.62
N CYS A 5 -3.26 -32.52 20.27
CA CYS A 5 -2.95 -31.72 19.07
C CYS A 5 -2.20 -30.38 19.31
N SER A 6 -1.91 -29.98 20.56
CA SER A 6 -1.37 -28.62 20.77
C SER A 6 0.06 -28.54 21.31
N SER A 7 0.71 -29.65 21.68
CA SER A 7 1.95 -29.55 22.48
C SER A 7 3.27 -29.87 21.78
N ASP A 8 3.29 -30.54 20.62
CA ASP A 8 4.57 -31.06 20.13
C ASP A 8 4.90 -30.73 18.66
N LEU A 9 4.79 -29.46 18.29
CA LEU A 9 5.58 -28.98 17.15
C LEU A 9 7.06 -29.15 17.49
N ASN A 10 7.68 -30.15 16.87
CA ASN A 10 9.11 -30.38 17.02
C ASN A 10 9.88 -29.07 16.71
N ASN A 11 10.89 -28.74 17.49
CA ASN A 11 11.72 -27.53 17.29
C ASN A 11 12.23 -27.38 15.87
N SER A 12 12.45 -28.48 15.15
CA SER A 12 12.80 -28.49 13.74
C SER A 12 11.71 -27.91 12.83
N THR A 13 10.43 -28.18 13.13
CA THR A 13 9.30 -27.66 12.35
C THR A 13 9.10 -26.16 12.62
N LYS A 14 9.27 -25.72 13.87
CA LYS A 14 9.24 -24.29 14.23
C LYS A 14 10.36 -23.52 13.54
N LEU A 15 11.57 -24.09 13.51
CA LEU A 15 12.72 -23.52 12.83
C LEU A 15 12.50 -23.44 11.32
N ALA A 16 12.01 -24.51 10.70
CA ALA A 16 11.70 -24.54 9.26
C ALA A 16 10.67 -23.46 8.89
N PHE A 17 9.61 -23.32 9.72
CA PHE A 17 8.62 -22.27 9.56
C PHE A 17 9.26 -20.87 9.63
N ALA A 18 10.08 -20.61 10.65
CA ALA A 18 10.74 -19.32 10.83
C ALA A 18 11.60 -18.95 9.60
N LEU A 19 12.41 -19.90 9.11
CA LEU A 19 13.27 -19.69 7.96
C LEU A 19 12.47 -19.41 6.68
N LEU A 20 11.38 -20.16 6.43
CA LEU A 20 10.49 -19.95 5.29
C LEU A 20 9.79 -18.60 5.39
N TYR A 21 9.25 -18.24 6.58
CA TYR A 21 8.60 -16.96 6.81
C TYR A 21 9.54 -15.78 6.53
N ILE A 22 10.78 -15.86 7.04
CA ILE A 22 11.79 -14.82 6.84
C ILE A 22 12.16 -14.73 5.36
N GLY A 23 12.35 -15.85 4.67
CA GLY A 23 12.64 -15.87 3.24
C GLY A 23 11.54 -15.20 2.40
N PHE A 24 10.28 -15.50 2.68
CA PHE A 24 9.15 -14.84 2.01
C PHE A 24 8.97 -13.39 2.43
N SER A 25 9.22 -13.05 3.68
CA SER A 25 9.17 -11.67 4.20
C SER A 25 10.23 -10.79 3.54
N THR A 26 11.45 -11.30 3.35
CA THR A 26 12.52 -10.63 2.60
C THR A 26 12.10 -10.38 1.16
N LYS A 27 11.48 -11.35 0.50
CA LYS A 27 10.98 -11.22 -0.88
C LYS A 27 9.81 -10.25 -1.00
N ALA A 28 8.98 -10.13 0.04
CA ALA A 28 7.86 -9.20 0.11
C ALA A 28 8.30 -7.79 0.57
N PHE A 29 9.57 -7.60 0.94
CA PHE A 29 10.13 -6.37 1.50
C PHE A 29 9.42 -5.88 2.79
N ILE A 30 8.95 -6.82 3.61
CA ILE A 30 8.30 -6.50 4.88
C ILE A 30 9.36 -6.00 5.88
N VAL A 31 8.99 -5.08 6.78
CA VAL A 31 9.88 -4.64 7.86
C VAL A 31 10.32 -5.86 8.69
N PRO A 32 11.63 -6.02 8.95
CA PRO A 32 12.74 -5.06 8.79
C PRO A 32 13.52 -5.15 7.45
N PHE A 33 13.12 -5.98 6.49
CA PHE A 33 13.85 -6.20 5.22
C PHE A 33 13.55 -5.15 4.13
N HIS A 34 12.83 -4.10 4.48
CA HIS A 34 12.30 -3.08 3.57
C HIS A 34 13.33 -2.12 2.94
N PRO A 35 14.53 -1.84 3.50
CA PRO A 35 15.42 -0.84 2.94
C PRO A 35 15.86 -1.16 1.52
N LEU A 36 16.09 -2.44 1.22
CA LEU A 36 16.49 -2.89 -0.11
C LEU A 36 15.49 -2.50 -1.21
N ALA A 37 14.20 -2.44 -0.89
CA ALA A 37 13.17 -2.08 -1.87
C ALA A 37 13.29 -0.62 -2.34
N ALA A 38 13.58 0.31 -1.42
CA ALA A 38 13.69 1.73 -1.75
C ALA A 38 14.84 1.98 -2.74
N ASP A 39 15.98 1.36 -2.50
CA ASP A 39 17.15 1.49 -3.37
C ASP A 39 16.97 0.75 -4.70
N ALA A 40 16.39 -0.46 -4.68
CA ALA A 40 16.09 -1.22 -5.88
C ALA A 40 15.13 -0.46 -6.82
N HIS A 41 14.07 0.13 -6.29
CA HIS A 41 13.13 0.93 -7.08
C HIS A 41 13.73 2.27 -7.55
N GLY A 42 14.58 2.91 -6.73
CA GLY A 42 15.30 4.12 -7.11
C GLY A 42 16.17 3.92 -8.34
N ALA A 43 16.97 2.85 -8.34
CA ALA A 43 17.91 2.52 -9.40
C ALA A 43 17.26 1.88 -10.65
N ALA A 44 16.18 1.10 -10.49
CA ALA A 44 15.55 0.37 -11.58
C ALA A 44 14.83 1.29 -12.59
N PRO A 45 14.77 0.94 -13.90
CA PRO A 45 13.83 1.55 -14.82
C PRO A 45 12.38 1.44 -14.34
N ALA A 46 11.53 2.42 -14.70
CA ALA A 46 10.14 2.48 -14.22
C ALA A 46 9.34 1.20 -14.55
N SER A 47 9.52 0.62 -15.73
CA SER A 47 8.89 -0.64 -16.14
C SER A 47 9.28 -1.82 -15.25
N ILE A 48 10.55 -1.89 -14.84
CA ILE A 48 11.03 -2.90 -13.89
C ILE A 48 10.46 -2.65 -12.50
N SER A 49 10.35 -1.39 -12.07
CA SER A 49 9.70 -1.04 -10.79
C SER A 49 8.23 -1.49 -10.76
N VAL A 50 7.50 -1.42 -11.87
CA VAL A 50 6.14 -1.98 -11.99
C VAL A 50 6.14 -3.49 -11.71
N LEU A 51 7.08 -4.25 -12.30
CA LEU A 51 7.18 -5.69 -12.10
C LEU A 51 7.60 -6.04 -10.67
N ILE A 52 8.57 -5.33 -10.10
CA ILE A 52 9.00 -5.53 -8.70
C ILE A 52 7.82 -5.32 -7.76
N SER A 53 7.15 -4.17 -7.85
CA SER A 53 6.02 -3.84 -6.98
C SER A 53 4.76 -4.66 -7.31
N GLY A 54 4.50 -4.95 -8.58
CA GLY A 54 3.27 -5.62 -9.03
C GLY A 54 3.29 -7.13 -8.87
N VAL A 55 4.42 -7.79 -9.10
CA VAL A 55 4.54 -9.25 -9.17
C VAL A 55 5.47 -9.80 -8.11
N LEU A 56 6.71 -9.30 -8.03
CA LEU A 56 7.74 -9.88 -7.17
C LEU A 56 7.33 -9.85 -5.69
N THR A 57 6.86 -8.72 -5.19
CA THR A 57 6.40 -8.61 -3.79
C THR A 57 5.21 -9.52 -3.49
N LYS A 58 4.31 -9.73 -4.46
CA LYS A 58 3.15 -10.62 -4.29
C LYS A 58 3.53 -12.08 -4.25
N SER A 59 4.61 -12.49 -4.89
CA SER A 59 5.12 -13.86 -4.75
C SER A 59 5.59 -14.16 -3.32
N GLY A 60 6.16 -13.16 -2.62
CA GLY A 60 6.47 -13.27 -1.18
C GLY A 60 5.21 -13.41 -0.33
N ILE A 61 4.20 -12.56 -0.55
CA ILE A 61 2.90 -12.66 0.13
C ILE A 61 2.20 -13.99 -0.17
N TYR A 62 2.23 -14.46 -1.41
CA TYR A 62 1.69 -15.78 -1.77
C TYR A 62 2.39 -16.90 -0.99
N GLY A 63 3.72 -16.83 -0.85
CA GLY A 63 4.46 -17.77 -0.02
C GLY A 63 4.02 -17.76 1.44
N ILE A 64 3.80 -16.57 2.03
CA ILE A 64 3.27 -16.42 3.40
C ILE A 64 1.85 -16.99 3.51
N ILE A 65 0.97 -16.73 2.55
CA ILE A 65 -0.38 -17.31 2.50
C ILE A 65 -0.31 -18.84 2.46
N ARG A 66 0.52 -19.41 1.58
CA ARG A 66 0.71 -20.87 1.47
C ARG A 66 1.22 -21.46 2.78
N LEU A 67 2.18 -20.77 3.40
CA LEU A 67 2.75 -21.18 4.67
C LEU A 67 1.70 -21.15 5.78
N THR A 68 0.93 -20.06 5.90
CA THR A 68 -0.04 -19.84 6.98
C THR A 68 -1.27 -20.74 6.86
N TYR A 69 -1.89 -20.76 5.68
CA TYR A 69 -3.20 -21.40 5.49
C TYR A 69 -3.14 -22.86 5.07
N PHE A 70 -2.08 -23.27 4.37
CA PHE A 70 -2.02 -24.62 3.81
C PHE A 70 -1.04 -25.56 4.53
N LEU A 71 0.01 -25.01 5.16
CA LEU A 71 0.99 -25.83 5.88
C LEU A 71 0.75 -25.82 7.40
N PHE A 72 0.42 -24.68 7.99
CA PHE A 72 0.40 -24.51 9.45
C PHE A 72 -0.97 -24.27 10.07
N GLN A 73 -2.02 -24.08 9.29
CA GLN A 73 -3.38 -23.94 9.83
C GLN A 73 -3.82 -25.14 10.67
N THR A 74 -3.35 -26.34 10.30
CA THR A 74 -3.59 -27.59 11.01
C THR A 74 -2.84 -27.70 12.34
N MET A 75 -1.92 -26.78 12.62
CA MET A 75 -0.99 -26.86 13.76
C MET A 75 -1.35 -25.92 14.92
N GLY A 76 -2.51 -25.26 14.87
CA GLY A 76 -3.04 -24.46 15.99
C GLY A 76 -2.24 -23.20 16.33
N LEU A 77 -1.56 -22.58 15.37
CA LEU A 77 -0.62 -21.47 15.58
C LEU A 77 -1.30 -20.12 15.86
N GLY A 78 -2.11 -20.00 16.92
CA GLY A 78 -2.74 -18.74 17.30
C GLY A 78 -1.75 -17.60 17.57
N SER A 79 -0.59 -17.91 18.15
CA SER A 79 0.47 -16.92 18.43
C SER A 79 1.08 -16.36 17.15
N PHE A 80 1.15 -17.12 16.09
CA PHE A 80 1.68 -16.68 14.80
C PHE A 80 0.77 -15.68 14.09
N GLN A 81 -0.53 -15.78 14.26
CA GLN A 81 -1.51 -14.82 13.80
C GLN A 81 -1.17 -13.40 14.28
N PHE A 82 -0.90 -13.28 15.59
CA PHE A 82 -0.53 -12.00 16.18
C PHE A 82 0.76 -11.42 15.60
N LEU A 83 1.76 -12.28 15.34
CA LEU A 83 3.02 -11.87 14.70
C LEU A 83 2.77 -11.26 13.31
N LEU A 84 1.96 -11.91 12.46
CA LEU A 84 1.64 -11.41 11.13
C LEU A 84 0.95 -10.04 11.19
N VAL A 85 -0.05 -9.92 12.06
CA VAL A 85 -0.80 -8.67 12.25
C VAL A 85 0.11 -7.56 12.79
N PHE A 86 0.96 -7.87 13.76
CA PHE A 86 1.89 -6.91 14.35
C PHE A 86 2.92 -6.41 13.33
N VAL A 87 3.62 -7.33 12.64
CA VAL A 87 4.63 -6.99 11.63
C VAL A 87 3.99 -6.24 10.46
N GLY A 88 2.78 -6.63 10.05
CA GLY A 88 2.00 -5.91 9.04
C GLY A 88 1.70 -4.48 9.46
N SER A 89 1.25 -4.28 10.69
CA SER A 89 0.91 -2.95 11.25
C SER A 89 2.13 -2.05 11.37
N VAL A 90 3.26 -2.59 11.84
CA VAL A 90 4.54 -1.87 11.89
C VAL A 90 4.99 -1.48 10.49
N SER A 91 4.90 -2.40 9.52
CA SER A 91 5.26 -2.13 8.12
C SER A 91 4.39 -1.05 7.50
N MET A 92 3.08 -1.06 7.78
CA MET A 92 2.16 0.00 7.32
C MET A 92 2.62 1.38 7.79
N PHE A 93 2.80 1.52 9.11
CA PHE A 93 3.04 2.82 9.74
C PHE A 93 4.45 3.35 9.46
N VAL A 94 5.47 2.55 9.68
CA VAL A 94 6.87 2.94 9.47
C VAL A 94 7.10 3.38 8.02
N CYS A 95 6.60 2.58 7.06
CA CYS A 95 6.88 2.89 5.66
C CYS A 95 6.08 4.08 5.12
N VAL A 96 4.88 4.39 5.64
CA VAL A 96 4.17 5.61 5.24
C VAL A 96 4.85 6.87 5.78
N THR A 97 5.37 6.82 7.01
CA THR A 97 6.10 7.96 7.59
C THR A 97 7.43 8.19 6.84
N MET A 98 8.13 7.11 6.47
CA MET A 98 9.34 7.21 5.64
C MET A 98 9.03 7.74 4.24
N ALA A 99 7.88 7.38 3.64
CA ALA A 99 7.44 7.92 2.35
C ALA A 99 7.22 9.44 2.40
N LEU A 100 6.59 9.95 3.49
CA LEU A 100 6.42 11.40 3.69
C LEU A 100 7.73 12.17 3.74
N ALA A 101 8.80 11.54 4.23
CA ALA A 101 10.12 12.15 4.33
C ALA A 101 10.93 12.15 3.01
N GLN A 102 10.50 11.38 1.98
CA GLN A 102 11.26 11.27 0.73
C GLN A 102 11.13 12.50 -0.16
N HIS A 103 12.22 12.84 -0.84
CA HIS A 103 12.29 13.89 -1.86
C HIS A 103 12.36 13.31 -3.29
N ASP A 104 12.62 12.03 -3.45
CA ASP A 104 12.59 11.33 -4.74
C ASP A 104 11.26 10.64 -4.97
N PHE A 105 10.64 10.86 -6.14
CA PHE A 105 9.31 10.35 -6.50
C PHE A 105 9.27 8.81 -6.51
N LYS A 106 10.30 8.14 -7.08
CA LYS A 106 10.33 6.68 -7.16
C LYS A 106 10.58 6.03 -5.81
N ARG A 107 11.47 6.61 -4.98
CA ARG A 107 11.70 6.14 -3.61
C ARG A 107 10.47 6.31 -2.73
N LEU A 108 9.77 7.43 -2.86
CA LEU A 108 8.48 7.66 -2.19
C LEU A 108 7.47 6.57 -2.56
N LEU A 109 7.34 6.26 -3.86
CA LEU A 109 6.47 5.18 -4.31
C LEU A 109 6.91 3.81 -3.75
N ALA A 110 8.21 3.56 -3.64
CA ALA A 110 8.74 2.31 -3.07
C ALA A 110 8.30 2.13 -1.61
N TYR A 111 8.48 3.12 -0.76
CA TYR A 111 8.03 3.08 0.64
C TYR A 111 6.51 2.88 0.76
N HIS A 112 5.74 3.54 -0.09
CA HIS A 112 4.30 3.29 -0.16
C HIS A 112 3.96 1.85 -0.61
N SER A 113 4.79 1.21 -1.45
CA SER A 113 4.55 -0.20 -1.81
C SER A 113 4.65 -1.10 -0.58
N ILE A 114 5.67 -0.89 0.27
CA ILE A 114 5.87 -1.67 1.49
C ILE A 114 4.73 -1.41 2.49
N SER A 115 4.34 -0.14 2.65
CA SER A 115 3.20 0.23 3.50
C SER A 115 1.92 -0.49 3.08
N GLN A 116 1.62 -0.56 1.77
CA GLN A 116 0.44 -1.26 1.26
C GLN A 116 0.55 -2.79 1.40
N ILE A 117 1.75 -3.36 1.29
CA ILE A 117 1.99 -4.77 1.63
C ILE A 117 1.74 -5.04 3.11
N GLY A 118 2.03 -4.08 3.98
CA GLY A 118 1.66 -4.13 5.40
C GLY A 118 0.15 -4.32 5.61
N TYR A 119 -0.70 -3.60 4.86
CA TYR A 119 -2.16 -3.82 4.88
C TYR A 119 -2.54 -5.25 4.48
N VAL A 120 -1.93 -5.77 3.42
CA VAL A 120 -2.18 -7.14 2.96
C VAL A 120 -1.79 -8.15 4.03
N LEU A 121 -0.60 -8.01 4.61
CA LEU A 121 -0.09 -8.91 5.63
C LEU A 121 -0.97 -8.88 6.89
N THR A 122 -1.37 -7.70 7.34
CA THR A 122 -2.29 -7.54 8.47
C THR A 122 -3.60 -8.27 8.20
N ALA A 123 -4.22 -8.04 7.05
CA ALA A 123 -5.51 -8.64 6.70
C ALA A 123 -5.43 -10.16 6.59
N VAL A 124 -4.40 -10.69 5.93
CA VAL A 124 -4.12 -12.13 5.85
C VAL A 124 -3.86 -12.72 7.24
N GLY A 125 -3.10 -12.00 8.09
CA GLY A 125 -2.79 -12.41 9.45
C GLY A 125 -3.98 -12.50 10.40
N LEU A 126 -5.13 -11.89 10.07
CA LEU A 126 -6.35 -12.03 10.88
C LEU A 126 -6.91 -13.46 10.89
N CYS A 127 -6.52 -14.30 9.95
CA CYS A 127 -7.00 -15.68 9.80
C CYS A 127 -8.55 -15.78 9.82
N THR A 128 -9.23 -14.79 9.26
CA THR A 128 -10.67 -14.77 9.03
C THR A 128 -11.00 -14.76 7.55
N GLY A 129 -12.17 -15.26 7.15
CA GLY A 129 -12.56 -15.26 5.74
C GLY A 129 -12.64 -13.86 5.14
N LEU A 130 -13.17 -12.89 5.91
CA LEU A 130 -13.22 -11.50 5.49
C LEU A 130 -11.81 -10.91 5.39
N GLY A 131 -10.93 -11.16 6.38
CA GLY A 131 -9.54 -10.70 6.39
C GLY A 131 -8.75 -11.24 5.20
N PHE A 132 -8.87 -12.55 4.92
CA PHE A 132 -8.22 -13.16 3.76
C PHE A 132 -8.69 -12.54 2.44
N SER A 133 -10.02 -12.43 2.24
CA SER A 133 -10.61 -11.84 1.04
C SER A 133 -10.20 -10.38 0.86
N ALA A 134 -10.22 -9.59 1.95
CA ALA A 134 -9.79 -8.20 1.95
C ALA A 134 -8.31 -8.05 1.60
N GLY A 135 -7.45 -8.89 2.19
CA GLY A 135 -6.02 -8.92 1.91
C GLY A 135 -5.71 -9.27 0.46
N LEU A 136 -6.34 -10.31 -0.07
CA LEU A 136 -6.18 -10.72 -1.47
C LEU A 136 -6.68 -9.63 -2.44
N TYR A 137 -7.85 -9.06 -2.16
CA TYR A 137 -8.40 -7.96 -2.95
C TYR A 137 -7.49 -6.74 -2.93
N HIS A 138 -6.95 -6.38 -1.75
CA HIS A 138 -6.00 -5.28 -1.66
C HIS A 138 -4.69 -5.56 -2.39
N ALA A 139 -4.18 -6.79 -2.37
CA ALA A 139 -2.99 -7.18 -3.13
C ALA A 139 -3.19 -7.02 -4.65
N MET A 140 -4.37 -7.38 -5.18
CA MET A 140 -4.74 -7.16 -6.58
C MET A 140 -4.83 -5.67 -6.90
N ASN A 141 -5.56 -4.90 -6.11
CA ASN A 141 -5.72 -3.47 -6.29
C ASN A 141 -4.39 -2.73 -6.20
N HIS A 142 -3.52 -3.15 -5.27
CA HIS A 142 -2.17 -2.63 -5.14
C HIS A 142 -1.34 -2.81 -6.41
N THR A 143 -1.45 -3.95 -7.10
CA THR A 143 -0.78 -4.17 -8.39
C THR A 143 -1.24 -3.14 -9.42
N LEU A 144 -2.55 -2.86 -9.49
CA LEU A 144 -3.13 -1.95 -10.47
C LEU A 144 -2.70 -0.50 -10.23
N PHE A 145 -2.96 0.05 -9.05
CA PHE A 145 -2.64 1.45 -8.82
C PHE A 145 -1.13 1.72 -8.71
N LYS A 146 -0.32 0.74 -8.27
CA LYS A 146 1.15 0.89 -8.29
C LYS A 146 1.73 0.79 -9.70
N GLY A 147 1.18 -0.08 -10.53
CA GLY A 147 1.53 -0.12 -11.94
C GLY A 147 1.33 1.24 -12.59
N LEU A 148 0.15 1.84 -12.38
CA LEU A 148 -0.18 3.18 -12.88
C LEU A 148 0.78 4.26 -12.34
N LEU A 149 1.02 4.29 -11.05
CA LEU A 149 1.86 5.31 -10.40
C LEU A 149 3.33 5.23 -10.82
N PHE A 150 3.90 4.03 -10.93
CA PHE A 150 5.27 3.86 -11.42
C PHE A 150 5.41 4.18 -12.91
N LEU A 151 4.41 3.88 -13.73
CA LEU A 151 4.40 4.31 -15.14
C LEU A 151 4.32 5.84 -15.25
N ALA A 152 3.50 6.49 -14.42
CA ALA A 152 3.43 7.96 -14.40
C ALA A 152 4.74 8.59 -13.92
N ALA A 153 5.38 8.04 -12.88
CA ALA A 153 6.72 8.48 -12.46
C ALA A 153 7.78 8.27 -13.58
N GLY A 154 7.67 7.16 -14.31
CA GLY A 154 8.50 6.89 -15.49
C GLY A 154 8.26 7.87 -16.62
N ALA A 155 7.01 8.29 -16.85
CA ALA A 155 6.65 9.30 -17.84
C ALA A 155 7.24 10.67 -17.48
N VAL A 156 7.17 11.07 -16.20
CA VAL A 156 7.81 12.29 -15.71
C VAL A 156 9.31 12.22 -15.89
N LEU A 157 9.97 11.13 -15.45
CA LEU A 157 11.41 10.94 -15.60
C LEU A 157 11.84 10.99 -17.09
N TYR A 158 11.06 10.37 -17.98
CA TYR A 158 11.37 10.34 -19.41
C TYR A 158 11.39 11.75 -20.03
N GLN A 159 10.49 12.64 -19.60
CA GLN A 159 10.36 13.98 -20.15
C GLN A 159 11.23 15.02 -19.46
N THR A 160 11.49 14.86 -18.16
CA THR A 160 12.22 15.88 -17.35
C THR A 160 13.66 15.50 -17.03
N GLY A 161 13.99 14.20 -17.12
CA GLY A 161 15.31 13.68 -16.74
C GLY A 161 15.54 13.56 -15.22
N THR A 162 14.55 13.93 -14.39
CA THR A 162 14.67 13.90 -12.92
C THR A 162 13.44 13.32 -12.25
N THR A 163 13.60 12.77 -11.06
CA THR A 163 12.53 12.35 -10.14
C THR A 163 12.55 13.11 -8.82
N ASP A 164 13.42 14.12 -8.72
CA ASP A 164 13.52 14.97 -7.54
C ASP A 164 12.31 15.90 -7.43
N LEU A 165 11.56 15.77 -6.32
CA LEU A 165 10.35 16.54 -6.06
C LEU A 165 10.62 18.04 -5.86
N ASP A 166 11.83 18.40 -5.43
CA ASP A 166 12.22 19.78 -5.19
C ASP A 166 12.63 20.50 -6.48
N GLU A 167 12.96 19.73 -7.52
CA GLU A 167 13.28 20.27 -8.85
C GLU A 167 12.08 20.36 -9.79
N LEU A 168 11.06 19.53 -9.55
CA LEU A 168 9.85 19.43 -10.39
C LEU A 168 8.83 20.51 -10.05
N GLY A 169 7.83 20.72 -10.90
CA GLY A 169 6.71 21.63 -10.67
C GLY A 169 5.89 21.89 -11.93
N GLY A 170 4.59 22.16 -11.76
CA GLY A 170 3.71 22.72 -12.77
C GLY A 170 3.51 21.89 -14.05
N LEU A 171 3.85 20.60 -14.04
CA LEU A 171 3.80 19.76 -15.25
C LEU A 171 2.39 19.50 -15.76
N SER A 172 1.33 19.78 -14.99
CA SER A 172 -0.06 19.52 -15.40
C SER A 172 -0.45 20.20 -16.72
N LYS A 173 0.10 21.38 -16.99
CA LYS A 173 -0.17 22.12 -18.23
C LYS A 173 0.55 21.52 -19.44
N LYS A 174 1.67 20.84 -19.22
CA LYS A 174 2.51 20.25 -20.27
C LYS A 174 2.21 18.76 -20.49
N MET A 175 1.80 18.06 -19.42
CA MET A 175 1.51 16.62 -19.41
C MET A 175 0.11 16.34 -18.84
N PRO A 176 -0.98 16.84 -19.45
CA PRO A 176 -2.33 16.75 -18.89
C PRO A 176 -2.85 15.31 -18.78
N TRP A 177 -2.56 14.45 -19.75
CA TRP A 177 -2.94 13.03 -19.71
C TRP A 177 -2.21 12.29 -18.60
N THR A 178 -0.89 12.45 -18.51
CA THR A 178 -0.08 11.85 -17.45
C THR A 178 -0.56 12.33 -16.07
N THR A 179 -0.88 13.62 -15.94
CA THR A 179 -1.41 14.19 -14.67
C THR A 179 -2.75 13.56 -14.29
N GLY A 180 -3.70 13.50 -15.22
CA GLY A 180 -5.01 12.89 -14.94
C GLY A 180 -4.91 11.42 -14.54
N LEU A 181 -4.10 10.65 -15.25
CA LEU A 181 -3.86 9.24 -14.96
C LEU A 181 -3.12 9.03 -13.64
N PHE A 182 -2.13 9.88 -13.32
CA PHE A 182 -1.49 9.89 -12.01
C PHE A 182 -2.49 10.14 -10.88
N LEU A 183 -3.40 11.11 -11.04
CA LEU A 183 -4.43 11.40 -10.01
C LEU A 183 -5.35 10.21 -9.77
N VAL A 184 -5.75 9.46 -10.80
CA VAL A 184 -6.50 8.20 -10.63
C VAL A 184 -5.73 7.21 -9.74
N GLY A 185 -4.44 7.03 -9.99
CA GLY A 185 -3.57 6.19 -9.16
C GLY A 185 -3.41 6.72 -7.73
N ALA A 186 -3.23 8.03 -7.58
CA ALA A 186 -3.09 8.71 -6.30
C ALA A 186 -4.35 8.61 -5.43
N PHE A 187 -5.52 8.79 -6.03
CA PHE A 187 -6.80 8.61 -5.33
C PHE A 187 -7.06 7.14 -4.99
N SER A 188 -6.69 6.23 -5.89
CA SER A 188 -6.79 4.80 -5.64
C SER A 188 -5.96 4.37 -4.44
N ILE A 189 -4.67 4.67 -4.40
CA ILE A 189 -3.80 4.27 -3.28
C ILE A 189 -4.16 4.97 -1.97
N SER A 190 -4.63 6.21 -2.02
CA SER A 190 -5.10 6.95 -0.85
C SER A 190 -6.37 6.35 -0.24
N GLY A 191 -7.11 5.59 -1.04
CA GLY A 191 -8.36 4.99 -0.60
C GLY A 191 -9.51 6.00 -0.63
N LEU A 192 -9.62 6.76 -1.71
CA LEU A 192 -10.75 7.64 -1.94
C LEU A 192 -11.81 6.92 -2.78
N PRO A 193 -13.12 7.04 -2.41
CA PRO A 193 -14.20 6.56 -3.28
C PRO A 193 -14.22 7.35 -4.60
N PRO A 194 -14.59 6.77 -5.72
CA PRO A 194 -15.06 5.41 -5.98
C PRO A 194 -13.95 4.43 -6.40
N PHE A 195 -12.69 4.75 -6.14
CA PHE A 195 -11.56 3.95 -6.61
C PHE A 195 -11.36 2.68 -5.78
N ASN A 196 -10.68 1.71 -6.39
CA ASN A 196 -10.50 0.36 -5.88
C ASN A 196 -9.78 0.26 -4.53
N GLY A 197 -8.85 1.18 -4.25
CA GLY A 197 -8.15 1.21 -2.97
C GLY A 197 -9.07 1.44 -1.77
N PHE A 198 -10.14 2.23 -1.94
CA PHE A 198 -11.13 2.44 -0.90
C PHE A 198 -11.86 1.12 -0.57
N ALA A 199 -12.40 0.43 -1.57
CA ALA A 199 -13.17 -0.78 -1.37
C ALA A 199 -12.38 -1.84 -0.59
N SER A 200 -11.13 -2.08 -0.98
CA SER A 200 -10.29 -3.07 -0.30
C SER A 200 -9.83 -2.63 1.10
N LYS A 201 -9.47 -1.36 1.30
CA LYS A 201 -9.11 -0.84 2.63
C LYS A 201 -10.31 -0.87 3.59
N TRP A 202 -11.49 -0.52 3.10
CA TRP A 202 -12.72 -0.57 3.88
C TRP A 202 -12.98 -1.98 4.41
N MET A 203 -12.84 -3.00 3.55
CA MET A 203 -12.93 -4.40 3.98
C MET A 203 -11.88 -4.77 5.04
N ILE A 204 -10.64 -4.25 4.94
CA ILE A 204 -9.60 -4.50 5.93
C ILE A 204 -9.97 -3.88 7.27
N TYR A 205 -10.49 -2.64 7.29
CA TYR A 205 -10.92 -1.99 8.53
C TYR A 205 -12.05 -2.75 9.22
N GLN A 206 -13.03 -3.24 8.43
CA GLN A 206 -14.10 -4.08 8.95
C GLN A 206 -13.56 -5.38 9.54
N ALA A 207 -12.69 -6.08 8.81
CA ALA A 207 -12.11 -7.35 9.27
C ALA A 207 -11.30 -7.20 10.56
N THR A 208 -10.51 -6.12 10.70
CA THR A 208 -9.75 -5.84 11.93
C THR A 208 -10.66 -5.47 13.09
N TYR A 209 -11.71 -4.69 12.83
CA TYR A 209 -12.69 -4.30 13.85
C TYR A 209 -13.54 -5.50 14.31
N GLU A 210 -14.04 -6.32 13.38
CA GLU A 210 -14.81 -7.54 13.70
C GLU A 210 -13.96 -8.48 14.56
N LYS A 211 -12.68 -8.67 14.21
CA LYS A 211 -11.76 -9.49 15.01
C LYS A 211 -11.55 -8.92 16.41
N ALA A 212 -11.47 -7.60 16.56
CA ALA A 212 -11.39 -6.94 17.87
C ALA A 212 -12.67 -7.18 18.70
N ALA A 213 -13.85 -7.07 18.06
CA ALA A 213 -15.14 -7.28 18.71
C ALA A 213 -15.35 -8.74 19.12
N GLU A 214 -14.97 -9.71 18.27
CA GLU A 214 -15.06 -11.14 18.56
C GLU A 214 -14.15 -11.57 19.71
N THR A 215 -12.91 -11.09 19.71
CA THR A 215 -11.89 -11.54 20.68
C THR A 215 -11.84 -10.70 21.95
N GLY A 216 -12.47 -9.51 21.97
CA GLY A 216 -12.31 -8.52 23.03
C GLY A 216 -10.88 -7.97 23.16
N ASN A 217 -10.00 -8.26 22.20
CA ASN A 217 -8.59 -7.87 22.26
C ASN A 217 -8.39 -6.46 21.68
N ILE A 218 -8.03 -5.53 22.55
CA ILE A 218 -7.76 -4.12 22.21
C ILE A 218 -6.63 -3.96 21.17
N GLY A 219 -5.73 -4.95 21.06
CA GLY A 219 -4.64 -4.95 20.09
C GLY A 219 -5.17 -4.88 18.65
N PHE A 220 -6.23 -5.61 18.30
CA PHE A 220 -6.84 -5.54 16.97
C PHE A 220 -7.55 -4.20 16.71
N LEU A 221 -8.12 -3.58 17.76
CA LEU A 221 -8.68 -2.23 17.63
C LEU A 221 -7.58 -1.19 17.36
N LEU A 222 -6.44 -1.28 18.05
CA LEU A 222 -5.28 -0.43 17.77
C LEU A 222 -4.77 -0.60 16.34
N VAL A 223 -4.76 -1.82 15.82
CA VAL A 223 -4.43 -2.10 14.41
C VAL A 223 -5.39 -1.39 13.44
N THR A 224 -6.70 -1.38 13.74
CA THR A 224 -7.69 -0.64 12.94
C THR A 224 -7.36 0.86 12.93
N VAL A 225 -7.04 1.43 14.09
CA VAL A 225 -6.66 2.86 14.21
C VAL A 225 -5.37 3.14 13.42
N ILE A 226 -4.35 2.29 13.55
CA ILE A 226 -3.09 2.41 12.79
C ILE A 226 -3.37 2.39 11.29
N ALA A 227 -4.22 1.48 10.82
CA ALA A 227 -4.58 1.37 9.41
C ALA A 227 -5.30 2.64 8.90
N LEU A 228 -6.23 3.21 9.67
CA LEU A 228 -6.89 4.47 9.34
C LEU A 228 -5.91 5.64 9.27
N VAL A 229 -5.07 5.81 10.30
CA VAL A 229 -4.03 6.86 10.35
C VAL A 229 -3.08 6.73 9.17
N THR A 230 -2.64 5.51 8.85
CA THR A 230 -1.78 5.24 7.68
C THR A 230 -2.44 5.65 6.37
N SER A 231 -3.75 5.48 6.23
CA SER A 231 -4.48 5.95 5.03
C SER A 231 -4.49 7.47 4.91
N VAL A 232 -4.70 8.17 6.03
CA VAL A 232 -4.63 9.64 6.05
C VAL A 232 -3.22 10.14 5.68
N LEU A 233 -2.18 9.52 6.25
CA LEU A 233 -0.79 9.84 5.92
C LEU A 233 -0.45 9.51 4.45
N THR A 234 -1.05 8.45 3.89
CA THR A 234 -0.92 8.12 2.46
C THR A 234 -1.51 9.23 1.60
N LEU A 235 -2.73 9.69 1.92
CA LEU A 235 -3.36 10.81 1.21
C LEU A 235 -2.49 12.06 1.28
N ALA A 236 -2.01 12.43 2.48
CA ALA A 236 -1.12 13.57 2.68
C ALA A 236 0.14 13.50 1.81
N SER A 237 0.76 12.31 1.72
CA SER A 237 1.93 12.07 0.87
C SER A 237 1.61 12.26 -0.62
N PHE A 238 0.45 11.80 -1.10
CA PHE A 238 0.08 11.97 -2.50
C PHE A 238 -0.39 13.39 -2.84
N VAL A 239 -0.93 14.15 -1.87
CA VAL A 239 -1.14 15.60 -2.01
C VAL A 239 0.20 16.30 -2.20
N LYS A 240 1.22 15.96 -1.39
CA LYS A 240 2.58 16.47 -1.55
C LYS A 240 3.11 16.22 -2.97
N VAL A 241 3.08 14.97 -3.45
CA VAL A 241 3.57 14.62 -4.79
C VAL A 241 2.79 15.36 -5.87
N SER A 242 1.47 15.42 -5.77
CA SER A 242 0.62 16.14 -6.73
C SER A 242 1.04 17.61 -6.84
N GLN A 243 1.21 18.27 -5.69
CA GLN A 243 1.63 19.66 -5.62
C GLN A 243 3.06 19.85 -6.16
N SER A 244 4.01 19.01 -5.74
CA SER A 244 5.41 19.15 -6.12
C SER A 244 5.67 18.87 -7.58
N VAL A 245 4.94 17.95 -8.21
CA VAL A 245 5.23 17.52 -9.59
C VAL A 245 4.32 18.21 -10.59
N PHE A 246 3.01 18.25 -10.31
CA PHE A 246 2.02 18.61 -11.33
C PHE A 246 1.43 20.00 -11.16
N PHE A 247 1.21 20.49 -9.93
CA PHE A 247 0.43 21.71 -9.70
C PHE A 247 1.24 22.92 -9.21
N GLY A 248 2.50 22.78 -8.93
CA GLY A 248 3.38 23.89 -8.54
C GLY A 248 3.73 24.83 -9.70
N ARG A 249 4.67 25.75 -9.45
CA ARG A 249 5.24 26.62 -10.49
C ARG A 249 6.09 25.77 -11.44
N LEU A 250 5.92 25.96 -12.74
CA LEU A 250 6.74 25.30 -13.76
C LEU A 250 8.14 25.94 -13.80
N PRO A 251 9.21 25.21 -13.47
CA PRO A 251 10.58 25.73 -13.63
C PRO A 251 10.90 26.00 -15.08
N ALA A 252 11.66 27.07 -15.37
CA ALA A 252 12.05 27.47 -16.72
C ALA A 252 12.73 26.34 -17.51
N LYS A 253 13.50 25.47 -16.84
CA LYS A 253 14.17 24.32 -17.48
C LYS A 253 13.19 23.31 -18.10
N PHE A 254 11.89 23.33 -17.73
CA PHE A 254 10.86 22.40 -18.22
C PHE A 254 9.84 23.06 -19.14
N GLU A 255 10.04 24.27 -19.62
CA GLU A 255 9.13 24.96 -20.51
C GLU A 255 8.89 24.18 -21.83
N ASN A 256 9.89 23.46 -22.31
CA ASN A 256 9.82 22.68 -23.56
C ASN A 256 9.33 21.23 -23.36
N VAL A 257 8.97 20.84 -22.15
CA VAL A 257 8.42 19.51 -21.87
C VAL A 257 7.07 19.35 -22.56
N THR A 258 6.83 18.18 -23.13
CA THR A 258 5.59 17.82 -23.82
C THR A 258 5.04 16.51 -23.24
N GLU A 259 3.83 16.14 -23.63
CA GLU A 259 3.24 14.85 -23.23
C GLU A 259 4.06 13.66 -23.78
N VAL A 260 4.00 12.54 -23.09
CA VAL A 260 4.71 11.31 -23.49
C VAL A 260 4.06 10.65 -24.72
N ARG A 261 4.78 9.70 -25.32
CA ARG A 261 4.30 8.95 -26.50
C ARG A 261 2.98 8.22 -26.22
N PRO A 262 2.07 8.13 -27.23
CA PRO A 262 0.75 7.49 -27.04
C PRO A 262 0.80 6.08 -26.44
N GLY A 263 1.82 5.28 -26.77
CA GLY A 263 1.97 3.94 -26.20
C GLY A 263 2.13 3.92 -24.67
N MET A 264 2.80 4.92 -24.10
CA MET A 264 2.91 5.06 -22.65
C MET A 264 1.58 5.47 -22.01
N ILE A 265 0.84 6.37 -22.67
CA ILE A 265 -0.50 6.81 -22.23
C ILE A 265 -1.46 5.63 -22.26
N ILE A 266 -1.48 4.82 -23.34
CA ILE A 266 -2.34 3.64 -23.45
C ILE A 266 -2.08 2.66 -22.32
N ALA A 267 -0.80 2.38 -22.00
CA ALA A 267 -0.45 1.50 -20.89
C ALA A 267 -0.99 2.03 -19.55
N MET A 268 -0.84 3.33 -19.28
CA MET A 268 -1.39 3.96 -18.07
C MET A 268 -2.93 3.95 -18.06
N CYS A 269 -3.59 4.18 -19.21
CA CYS A 269 -5.05 4.14 -19.33
C CYS A 269 -5.61 2.76 -18.97
N ILE A 270 -4.97 1.66 -19.38
CA ILE A 270 -5.40 0.30 -19.03
C ILE A 270 -5.44 0.14 -17.52
N PHE A 271 -4.37 0.51 -16.81
CA PHE A 271 -4.34 0.45 -15.36
C PHE A 271 -5.38 1.37 -14.70
N ALA A 272 -5.55 2.58 -15.23
CA ALA A 272 -6.53 3.54 -14.70
C ALA A 272 -7.97 3.01 -14.83
N VAL A 273 -8.33 2.48 -15.99
CA VAL A 273 -9.65 1.86 -16.23
C VAL A 273 -9.88 0.68 -15.27
N LEU A 274 -8.87 -0.17 -15.08
CA LEU A 274 -8.96 -1.28 -14.13
C LEU A 274 -9.11 -0.79 -12.68
N CYS A 275 -8.41 0.28 -12.27
CA CYS A 275 -8.58 0.89 -10.94
C CYS A 275 -10.01 1.38 -10.69
N VAL A 276 -10.62 2.01 -11.69
CA VAL A 276 -12.01 2.48 -11.61
C VAL A 276 -12.98 1.31 -11.65
N ALA A 277 -12.82 0.38 -12.59
CA ALA A 277 -13.72 -0.76 -12.76
C ALA A 277 -13.76 -1.65 -11.50
N THR A 278 -12.60 -2.01 -10.96
CA THR A 278 -12.52 -2.81 -9.73
C THR A 278 -13.00 -2.04 -8.49
N GLY A 279 -12.98 -0.71 -8.48
CA GLY A 279 -13.56 0.12 -7.43
C GLY A 279 -15.09 0.24 -7.51
N LEU A 280 -15.63 0.35 -8.72
CA LEU A 280 -17.08 0.44 -8.94
C LEU A 280 -17.80 -0.91 -8.79
N PHE A 281 -17.12 -2.00 -9.10
CA PHE A 281 -17.67 -3.35 -9.08
C PHE A 281 -16.94 -4.28 -8.10
N PRO A 282 -16.79 -3.90 -6.80
CA PRO A 282 -16.09 -4.71 -5.81
C PRO A 282 -16.74 -6.07 -5.62
N SER A 283 -18.07 -6.16 -5.68
CA SER A 283 -18.84 -7.41 -5.54
C SER A 283 -18.51 -8.43 -6.63
N PHE A 284 -18.17 -7.99 -7.84
CA PHE A 284 -17.72 -8.89 -8.90
C PHE A 284 -16.38 -9.53 -8.54
N VAL A 285 -15.41 -8.73 -8.09
CA VAL A 285 -14.09 -9.25 -7.71
C VAL A 285 -14.17 -10.15 -6.48
N THR A 286 -14.96 -9.76 -5.47
CA THR A 286 -15.11 -10.57 -4.25
C THR A 286 -15.77 -11.91 -4.57
N ARG A 287 -16.88 -11.92 -5.26
CA ARG A 287 -17.64 -13.14 -5.57
C ARG A 287 -16.89 -14.12 -6.48
N PHE A 288 -16.20 -13.64 -7.51
CA PHE A 288 -15.59 -14.50 -8.52
C PHE A 288 -14.11 -14.80 -8.29
N VAL A 289 -13.41 -14.01 -7.45
CA VAL A 289 -11.98 -14.18 -7.24
C VAL A 289 -11.66 -14.44 -5.77
N THR A 290 -12.02 -13.53 -4.86
CA THR A 290 -11.50 -13.62 -3.48
C THR A 290 -12.28 -14.60 -2.61
N GLU A 291 -13.59 -14.72 -2.77
CA GLU A 291 -14.37 -15.71 -2.04
C GLU A 291 -14.01 -17.16 -2.39
N PRO A 292 -13.91 -17.55 -3.67
CA PRO A 292 -13.47 -18.90 -4.02
C PRO A 292 -12.06 -19.21 -3.47
N ALA A 293 -11.15 -18.24 -3.54
CA ALA A 293 -9.81 -18.38 -2.99
C ALA A 293 -9.82 -18.53 -1.46
N ALA A 294 -10.66 -17.75 -0.75
CA ALA A 294 -10.83 -17.88 0.69
C ALA A 294 -11.41 -19.24 1.07
N ARG A 295 -12.47 -19.69 0.39
CA ARG A 295 -13.04 -21.04 0.61
C ARG A 295 -12.00 -22.13 0.43
N ALA A 296 -11.18 -22.04 -0.63
CA ALA A 296 -10.10 -23.00 -0.85
C ALA A 296 -9.03 -22.94 0.26
N ALA A 297 -8.67 -21.74 0.73
CA ALA A 297 -7.68 -21.57 1.80
C ALA A 297 -8.16 -22.11 3.15
N PHE A 298 -9.46 -22.03 3.43
CA PHE A 298 -10.05 -22.53 4.68
C PHE A 298 -10.54 -23.98 4.62
N SER A 299 -10.56 -24.59 3.41
CA SER A 299 -10.98 -25.99 3.20
C SER A 299 -9.78 -26.92 3.12
N VAL A 300 -9.04 -27.08 4.23
CA VAL A 300 -7.81 -27.90 4.30
C VAL A 300 -8.07 -29.33 3.86
N VAL A 301 -9.19 -29.92 4.25
CA VAL A 301 -9.60 -31.28 3.87
C VAL A 301 -9.68 -31.43 2.36
N GLN A 302 -10.41 -30.51 1.69
CA GLN A 302 -10.54 -30.52 0.23
C GLN A 302 -9.19 -30.34 -0.47
N TYR A 303 -8.31 -29.52 0.11
CA TYR A 303 -6.97 -29.33 -0.41
C TYR A 303 -6.11 -30.59 -0.30
N ILE A 304 -6.12 -31.26 0.86
CA ILE A 304 -5.38 -32.51 1.08
C ILE A 304 -5.92 -33.60 0.14
N ASP A 305 -7.23 -33.74 0.04
CA ASP A 305 -7.85 -34.74 -0.83
C ASP A 305 -7.59 -34.47 -2.32
N ALA A 306 -7.51 -33.20 -2.73
CA ALA A 306 -7.18 -32.85 -4.11
C ALA A 306 -5.72 -33.16 -4.47
N MET A 307 -4.82 -33.08 -3.49
CA MET A 307 -3.38 -33.32 -3.69
C MET A 307 -2.99 -34.80 -3.56
N MET A 308 -3.61 -35.51 -2.63
CA MET A 308 -3.19 -36.85 -2.22
C MET A 308 -4.19 -37.95 -2.62
N GLY A 309 -5.37 -37.57 -3.12
CA GLY A 309 -6.48 -38.46 -3.46
C GLY A 309 -7.66 -38.34 -2.49
N THR A 310 -8.86 -38.55 -3.03
CA THR A 310 -10.13 -38.43 -2.27
C THR A 310 -10.14 -39.37 -1.04
N GLY A 311 -10.45 -38.81 0.11
CA GLY A 311 -10.52 -39.54 1.39
C GLY A 311 -9.17 -39.67 2.12
N TYR A 312 -8.08 -39.17 1.55
CA TYR A 312 -6.78 -39.22 2.21
C TYR A 312 -6.74 -38.37 3.47
N ALA A 313 -7.40 -37.20 3.46
CA ALA A 313 -7.50 -36.32 4.62
C ALA A 313 -8.10 -37.07 5.84
N ALA A 314 -9.15 -37.87 5.63
CA ALA A 314 -9.77 -38.66 6.70
C ALA A 314 -8.83 -39.72 7.28
N THR A 315 -7.93 -40.27 6.47
CA THR A 315 -6.95 -41.27 6.97
C THR A 315 -5.84 -40.67 7.83
N VAL A 316 -5.48 -39.39 7.57
CA VAL A 316 -4.39 -38.69 8.28
C VAL A 316 -4.89 -37.92 9.49
N MET A 317 -6.07 -37.29 9.36
CA MET A 317 -6.64 -36.38 10.37
C MET A 317 -7.66 -37.07 11.31
N GLY A 318 -8.02 -38.32 11.02
CA GLY A 318 -9.06 -39.06 11.76
C GLY A 318 -10.50 -38.58 11.42
N GLU A 319 -11.47 -39.10 12.18
CA GLU A 319 -12.89 -38.74 11.97
C GLU A 319 -13.25 -37.33 12.45
N ASP A 320 -12.43 -36.75 13.33
CA ASP A 320 -12.60 -35.38 13.87
C ASP A 320 -11.97 -34.35 12.90
N LEU A 321 -12.48 -34.27 11.67
CA LEU A 321 -12.11 -33.25 10.72
C LEU A 321 -12.56 -31.87 11.24
N PRO A 322 -11.69 -30.86 11.26
CA PRO A 322 -12.07 -29.53 11.68
C PRO A 322 -13.24 -29.05 10.82
N ILE A 323 -14.37 -28.75 11.47
CA ILE A 323 -15.53 -28.16 10.81
C ILE A 323 -15.05 -26.86 10.19
N VAL A 324 -15.03 -26.83 8.87
CA VAL A 324 -14.75 -25.59 8.13
C VAL A 324 -15.76 -24.55 8.54
N ALA A 325 -15.34 -23.55 9.28
CA ALA A 325 -16.19 -22.43 9.59
C ALA A 325 -16.75 -21.90 8.26
N THR A 326 -18.06 -21.96 8.09
CA THR A 326 -18.71 -21.42 6.90
C THR A 326 -18.43 -19.92 6.89
N VAL A 327 -17.51 -19.52 6.00
CA VAL A 327 -17.16 -18.12 5.85
C VAL A 327 -18.37 -17.41 5.27
N SER A 328 -19.14 -16.74 6.14
CA SER A 328 -20.28 -15.93 5.72
C SER A 328 -19.77 -14.59 5.18
N PHE A 329 -19.91 -14.39 3.87
CA PHE A 329 -19.62 -13.13 3.20
C PHE A 329 -20.80 -12.15 3.17
N THR A 330 -21.90 -12.46 3.87
CA THR A 330 -23.12 -11.66 3.88
C THR A 330 -22.97 -10.30 4.56
N GLN A 331 -21.86 -10.08 5.26
CA GLN A 331 -21.55 -8.85 5.97
C GLN A 331 -20.46 -7.99 5.30
N VAL A 332 -20.11 -8.24 4.06
CA VAL A 332 -19.28 -7.30 3.29
C VAL A 332 -20.07 -6.02 3.16
N GLY A 333 -19.84 -5.16 4.12
CA GLY A 333 -20.62 -4.02 4.55
C GLY A 333 -21.20 -3.19 3.41
N TYR A 334 -22.19 -2.44 3.74
CA TYR A 334 -23.01 -1.49 2.98
C TYR A 334 -22.26 -0.59 1.97
N TRP A 335 -21.29 -1.14 1.23
CA TRP A 335 -20.65 -0.47 0.12
C TRP A 335 -21.57 -0.50 -1.10
N SER A 336 -22.22 0.62 -1.35
CA SER A 336 -23.00 0.81 -2.58
C SER A 336 -22.19 1.64 -3.57
N PRO A 337 -21.67 1.03 -4.65
CA PRO A 337 -20.93 1.76 -5.69
C PRO A 337 -21.78 2.88 -6.30
N VAL A 338 -23.08 2.65 -6.43
CA VAL A 338 -24.04 3.63 -6.99
C VAL A 338 -24.16 4.87 -6.12
N SER A 339 -24.29 4.70 -4.79
CA SER A 339 -24.35 5.84 -3.87
C SER A 339 -23.07 6.68 -3.90
N TRP A 340 -21.91 6.03 -4.00
CA TRP A 340 -20.63 6.74 -4.08
C TRP A 340 -20.39 7.38 -5.44
N LEU A 341 -20.86 6.78 -6.52
CA LEU A 341 -20.86 7.42 -7.83
C LEU A 341 -21.71 8.70 -7.82
N LEU A 342 -22.86 8.65 -7.15
CA LEU A 342 -23.73 9.82 -6.97
C LEU A 342 -23.00 10.92 -6.18
N VAL A 343 -22.36 10.58 -5.06
CA VAL A 343 -21.55 11.52 -4.26
C VAL A 343 -20.43 12.13 -5.10
N LEU A 344 -19.72 11.30 -5.89
CA LEU A 344 -18.68 11.78 -6.79
C LEU A 344 -19.24 12.76 -7.84
N CYS A 345 -20.38 12.42 -8.47
CA CYS A 345 -21.03 13.30 -9.45
C CYS A 345 -21.46 14.63 -8.82
N ILE A 346 -22.02 14.61 -7.61
CA ILE A 346 -22.40 15.81 -6.88
C ILE A 346 -21.15 16.64 -6.53
N THR A 347 -20.08 16.00 -6.07
CA THR A 347 -18.82 16.69 -5.75
C THR A 347 -18.19 17.30 -7.00
N LEU A 348 -18.14 16.59 -8.11
CA LEU A 348 -17.63 17.12 -9.39
C LEU A 348 -18.49 18.29 -9.89
N LEU A 349 -19.81 18.18 -9.77
CA LEU A 349 -20.72 19.27 -10.11
C LEU A 349 -20.47 20.50 -9.24
N ALA A 350 -20.33 20.33 -7.92
CA ALA A 350 -20.02 21.43 -6.99
C ALA A 350 -18.67 22.07 -7.31
N VAL A 351 -17.63 21.28 -7.55
CA VAL A 351 -16.30 21.78 -7.96
C VAL A 351 -16.38 22.53 -9.29
N THR A 352 -17.15 22.02 -10.26
CA THR A 352 -17.35 22.67 -11.55
C THR A 352 -18.08 24.02 -11.37
N ILE A 353 -19.12 24.07 -10.55
CA ILE A 353 -19.85 25.31 -10.24
C ILE A 353 -18.89 26.32 -9.60
N VAL A 354 -18.11 25.91 -8.58
CA VAL A 354 -17.12 26.78 -7.92
C VAL A 354 -16.06 27.27 -8.93
N ALA A 355 -15.52 26.38 -9.74
CA ALA A 355 -14.52 26.74 -10.74
C ALA A 355 -15.05 27.70 -11.83
N VAL A 356 -16.29 27.50 -12.24
CA VAL A 356 -16.96 28.43 -13.18
C VAL A 356 -17.25 29.77 -12.50
N SER A 357 -17.76 29.76 -11.28
CA SER A 357 -18.02 30.99 -10.49
C SER A 357 -16.74 31.79 -10.24
N ALA A 358 -15.64 31.10 -9.88
CA ALA A 358 -14.33 31.72 -9.68
C ALA A 358 -13.75 32.38 -10.96
N ARG A 359 -14.17 31.93 -12.14
CA ARG A 359 -13.78 32.58 -13.42
C ARG A 359 -14.50 33.89 -13.67
N TYR A 360 -15.66 34.11 -13.05
CA TYR A 360 -16.44 35.35 -13.15
C TYR A 360 -16.00 36.42 -12.18
N ASP A 361 -15.29 36.06 -11.09
CA ASP A 361 -14.60 37.06 -10.28
C ASP A 361 -13.41 37.59 -11.09
N CYS A 362 -13.70 38.62 -11.89
CA CYS A 362 -12.73 39.35 -12.69
C CYS A 362 -11.68 39.98 -11.79
N VAL A 363 -10.67 39.19 -11.46
CA VAL A 363 -9.39 39.78 -11.10
C VAL A 363 -8.91 40.50 -12.36
N SER A 364 -8.90 41.84 -12.29
CA SER A 364 -8.49 42.70 -13.39
C SER A 364 -7.17 42.11 -13.96
N GLN A 365 -7.20 41.74 -15.23
CA GLN A 365 -6.04 41.28 -15.96
C GLN A 365 -5.10 42.48 -16.17
N SER A 366 -4.38 42.87 -15.14
CA SER A 366 -3.20 43.72 -15.32
C SER A 366 -2.14 42.86 -16.00
N ARG A 367 -1.93 43.06 -17.28
CA ARG A 367 -0.80 42.50 -18.02
C ARG A 367 0.46 43.29 -17.66
N GLY A 368 1.47 42.60 -17.10
CA GLY A 368 2.78 43.20 -16.81
C GLY A 368 3.49 42.55 -15.63
N GLU A 369 4.69 42.97 -15.31
CA GLU A 369 5.54 42.47 -14.21
C GLU A 369 4.84 42.42 -12.84
N ALA A 370 3.87 43.32 -12.61
CA ALA A 370 3.03 43.29 -11.42
C ALA A 370 2.15 42.03 -11.24
N VAL A 371 1.95 41.25 -12.31
CA VAL A 371 1.18 40.00 -12.25
C VAL A 371 2.02 38.84 -11.68
N GLU A 372 3.32 38.82 -11.96
CA GLU A 372 4.23 37.83 -11.40
C GLU A 372 4.37 38.01 -9.90
N ALA A 373 4.54 39.25 -9.43
CA ALA A 373 4.62 39.57 -8.00
C ALA A 373 3.33 39.20 -7.21
N LYS A 374 2.17 39.15 -7.87
CA LYS A 374 0.91 38.73 -7.25
C LYS A 374 0.88 37.24 -6.88
N TYR A 375 1.60 36.42 -7.60
CA TYR A 375 1.69 34.97 -7.39
C TYR A 375 2.94 34.58 -6.62
N ASP A 376 3.81 35.53 -6.28
CA ASP A 376 4.91 35.28 -5.38
C ASP A 376 4.42 35.08 -3.95
N LEU A 377 5.07 34.21 -3.22
CA LEU A 377 4.77 33.97 -1.82
C LEU A 377 5.00 35.27 -1.02
N PHE A 378 4.00 35.65 -0.22
CA PHE A 378 4.11 36.81 0.66
C PHE A 378 4.89 36.42 1.93
N PHE A 379 6.12 36.93 2.07
CA PHE A 379 7.00 36.60 3.17
C PHE A 379 6.95 37.56 4.37
N GLY A 380 6.02 38.51 4.36
CA GLY A 380 5.87 39.44 5.49
C GLY A 380 7.12 40.29 5.79
N GLY A 381 8.04 40.45 4.83
CA GLY A 381 9.30 41.19 5.00
C GLY A 381 10.50 40.32 5.37
N GLU A 382 10.35 38.99 5.40
CA GLU A 382 11.49 38.08 5.58
C GLU A 382 12.28 37.87 4.27
N GLU A 383 13.57 37.49 4.41
CA GLU A 383 14.48 37.37 3.26
C GLU A 383 14.04 36.30 2.27
N SER A 384 14.35 36.51 0.99
CA SER A 384 13.98 35.66 -0.15
C SER A 384 14.52 34.20 -0.09
N VAL A 385 15.37 33.88 0.88
CA VAL A 385 15.84 32.50 1.12
C VAL A 385 14.67 31.54 1.34
N TYR A 386 13.57 32.03 1.92
CA TYR A 386 12.34 31.24 2.11
C TYR A 386 11.46 31.15 0.87
N SER A 387 11.81 31.85 -0.23
CA SER A 387 11.05 31.80 -1.50
C SER A 387 11.19 30.46 -2.22
N GLN A 388 12.10 29.60 -1.77
CA GLN A 388 12.33 28.27 -2.33
C GLN A 388 11.62 27.13 -1.56
N VAL A 389 10.55 27.46 -0.80
CA VAL A 389 9.73 26.42 -0.15
C VAL A 389 9.12 25.54 -1.23
N GLY A 390 9.74 24.39 -1.46
CA GLY A 390 9.27 23.37 -2.39
C GLY A 390 8.15 22.52 -1.80
N GLY A 391 7.53 21.68 -2.61
CA GLY A 391 6.54 20.71 -2.12
C GLY A 391 7.11 19.73 -1.08
N GLY A 392 8.44 19.57 -1.02
CA GLY A 392 9.17 18.85 0.02
C GLY A 392 8.96 19.42 1.42
N ASP A 393 8.72 20.70 1.55
CA ASP A 393 8.55 21.41 2.81
C ASP A 393 7.12 21.45 3.33
N LEU A 394 6.15 20.96 2.57
CA LEU A 394 4.73 20.94 2.95
C LEU A 394 4.50 20.34 4.36
N PHE A 395 5.34 19.39 4.77
CA PHE A 395 5.29 18.73 6.07
C PHE A 395 6.49 19.05 6.95
N TRP A 396 7.12 20.24 6.78
CA TRP A 396 8.29 20.63 7.55
C TRP A 396 8.05 20.53 9.06
N GLY A 397 6.93 21.06 9.56
CA GLY A 397 6.62 21.02 10.99
C GLY A 397 6.50 19.60 11.54
N PHE A 398 5.92 18.68 10.77
CA PHE A 398 5.86 17.26 11.14
C PHE A 398 7.28 16.64 11.18
N LYS A 399 8.10 16.85 10.16
CA LYS A 399 9.48 16.38 10.12
C LYS A 399 10.30 16.96 11.27
N HIS A 400 10.17 18.26 11.56
CA HIS A 400 10.88 18.95 12.62
C HIS A 400 10.53 18.43 14.01
N ASN A 401 9.25 18.25 14.30
CA ASN A 401 8.80 17.73 15.59
C ASN A 401 9.20 16.27 15.82
N TRP A 402 9.26 15.48 14.76
CA TRP A 402 9.65 14.07 14.79
C TRP A 402 11.09 13.83 14.34
N ARG A 403 11.94 14.85 14.36
CA ARG A 403 13.33 14.80 13.85
C ARG A 403 14.12 13.60 14.40
N HIS A 404 14.03 13.31 15.69
CA HIS A 404 14.76 12.20 16.29
C HIS A 404 14.36 10.84 15.71
N TYR A 405 13.07 10.66 15.43
CA TYR A 405 12.57 9.48 14.74
C TYR A 405 13.10 9.40 13.30
N PHE A 406 13.01 10.49 12.54
CA PHE A 406 13.50 10.50 11.16
C PHE A 406 15.01 10.34 11.09
N ASP A 407 15.78 10.97 11.96
CA ASP A 407 17.24 10.82 12.03
C ASP A 407 17.64 9.38 12.37
N PHE A 408 16.94 8.74 13.29
CA PHE A 408 17.14 7.33 13.62
C PHE A 408 16.83 6.45 12.41
N MET A 409 15.69 6.65 11.75
CA MET A 409 15.32 5.89 10.58
C MET A 409 16.28 6.10 9.40
N HIS A 410 16.76 7.32 9.18
CA HIS A 410 17.79 7.60 8.16
C HIS A 410 19.11 6.87 8.44
N ARG A 411 19.55 6.77 9.69
CA ARG A 411 20.74 5.98 10.05
C ARG A 411 20.59 4.50 9.77
N LEU A 412 19.38 3.96 9.92
CA LEU A 412 19.08 2.58 9.56
C LEU A 412 19.10 2.33 8.04
N HIS A 413 18.98 3.39 7.23
CA HIS A 413 18.91 3.34 5.77
C HIS A 413 20.16 3.95 5.14
N SER A 414 21.33 3.42 5.51
CA SER A 414 22.65 3.95 5.10
C SER A 414 22.93 3.86 3.58
N GLY A 415 22.16 3.05 2.83
CA GLY A 415 22.44 2.74 1.42
C GLY A 415 23.58 1.72 1.23
N VAL A 416 24.18 1.24 2.33
CA VAL A 416 25.27 0.26 2.29
C VAL A 416 24.71 -1.16 2.42
N VAL A 417 24.96 -2.00 1.43
CA VAL A 417 24.41 -3.38 1.38
C VAL A 417 24.85 -4.21 2.59
N ASN A 418 26.07 -4.00 3.10
CA ASN A 418 26.57 -4.71 4.27
C ASN A 418 25.78 -4.39 5.54
N ASP A 419 25.33 -3.13 5.71
CA ASP A 419 24.50 -2.73 6.85
C ASP A 419 23.13 -3.42 6.77
N TYR A 420 22.57 -3.52 5.56
CA TYR A 420 21.30 -4.24 5.35
C TYR A 420 21.43 -5.74 5.60
N ALA A 421 22.57 -6.35 5.23
CA ALA A 421 22.85 -7.74 5.54
C ALA A 421 22.97 -7.97 7.06
N LEU A 422 23.62 -7.05 7.79
CA LEU A 422 23.69 -7.08 9.24
C LEU A 422 22.30 -6.96 9.88
N TRP A 423 21.48 -6.00 9.44
CA TRP A 423 20.11 -5.85 9.92
C TRP A 423 19.26 -7.07 9.64
N ALA A 424 19.41 -7.68 8.45
CA ALA A 424 18.71 -8.91 8.12
C ALA A 424 19.14 -10.07 9.04
N ALA A 425 20.43 -10.19 9.36
CA ALA A 425 20.94 -11.19 10.30
C ALA A 425 20.44 -10.97 11.73
N VAL A 426 20.42 -9.72 12.21
CA VAL A 426 19.87 -9.38 13.53
C VAL A 426 18.36 -9.68 13.59
N ALA A 427 17.61 -9.28 12.57
CA ALA A 427 16.18 -9.54 12.48
C ALA A 427 15.87 -11.04 12.42
N LEU A 428 16.69 -11.82 11.68
CA LEU A 428 16.62 -13.28 11.64
C LEU A 428 16.82 -13.87 13.02
N SER A 429 17.86 -13.44 13.74
CA SER A 429 18.17 -13.94 15.09
C SER A 429 17.05 -13.61 16.06
N LEU A 430 16.54 -12.39 16.04
CA LEU A 430 15.42 -11.98 16.91
C LEU A 430 14.12 -12.74 16.57
N ALA A 431 13.82 -12.94 15.28
CA ALA A 431 12.65 -13.70 14.85
C ALA A 431 12.75 -15.18 15.29
N ILE A 432 13.93 -15.81 15.18
CA ILE A 432 14.15 -17.19 15.67
C ILE A 432 13.94 -17.27 17.18
N VAL A 433 14.53 -16.35 17.95
CA VAL A 433 14.37 -16.30 19.41
C VAL A 433 12.90 -16.08 19.78
N PHE A 434 12.22 -15.13 19.13
CA PHE A 434 10.80 -14.85 19.36
C PHE A 434 9.93 -16.08 19.08
N ILE A 435 10.15 -16.75 17.95
CA ILE A 435 9.42 -17.96 17.56
C ILE A 435 9.66 -19.09 18.57
N GLN A 436 10.88 -19.25 19.09
CA GLN A 436 11.17 -20.27 20.10
C GLN A 436 10.51 -19.99 21.46
N ILE A 437 10.31 -18.71 21.80
CA ILE A 437 9.69 -18.31 23.08
C ILE A 437 8.16 -18.36 22.99
N VAL A 438 7.59 -17.98 21.84
CA VAL A 438 6.13 -17.76 21.68
C VAL A 438 5.42 -18.99 21.10
N LEU A 439 6.10 -19.79 20.30
CA LEU A 439 5.60 -21.06 19.75
C LEU A 439 6.22 -22.26 20.49
#